data_a529b6bf6711c5b59723405352b8e85c
#
_entry.id   a529b6bf6711c5b59723405352b8e85c
#
_cell.length_a   1.000
_cell.length_b   1.000
_cell.length_c   1.000
_cell.angle_alpha   90.00
_cell.angle_beta   90.00
_cell.angle_gamma   90.00
#
_symmetry.space_group_name_H-M   'P 1'
#
loop_
_entity.id
_entity.type
_entity.pdbx_description
1 polymer ?
#
loop_
_entity_poly.entity_id
_entity_poly.type
_entity_poly.pdbx_seq_one_letter_code
_entity_poly.pdbx_strand_id
1 'polypeptide(L)'
;MAAMDREDVMKLVREHLVTELEVDGERITPETRFREDLDADSLDLYELVMELEDRYGIRVSEEEAAEIETVGDAVDFVTARVPAGS
;
A
#
# COMPACT_ATOMS: atom_id res chain seq x y z
N MET A 1 16.15 2.97 16.70
CA MET A 1 15.35 3.14 16.17
C MET A 1 14.39 2.29 15.72
N ALA A 2 13.48 2.61 15.44
CA ALA A 2 12.38 1.80 15.32
C ALA A 2 12.28 1.07 14.07
N ALA A 3 11.83 -0.10 14.17
CA ALA A 3 11.42 -0.85 13.04
C ALA A 3 10.25 -0.12 12.41
N MET A 4 10.00 -0.41 11.16
CA MET A 4 8.90 0.19 10.48
C MET A 4 7.59 -0.33 11.04
N ASP A 5 6.73 0.56 11.44
CA ASP A 5 5.42 0.21 11.97
C ASP A 5 4.38 0.14 10.87
N ARG A 6 3.34 -0.67 11.13
CA ARG A 6 2.22 -0.72 10.20
C ARG A 6 1.61 0.66 10.01
N GLU A 7 1.62 1.49 11.03
CA GLU A 7 1.08 2.84 10.92
C GLU A 7 1.85 3.70 9.94
N ASP A 8 3.17 3.54 9.89
CA ASP A 8 3.99 4.28 8.93
C ASP A 8 3.67 3.86 7.51
N VAL A 9 3.55 2.56 7.29
CA VAL A 9 3.20 2.05 5.98
C VAL A 9 1.79 2.48 5.59
N MET A 10 0.87 2.39 6.53
CA MET A 10 -0.51 2.80 6.29
C MET A 10 -0.57 4.28 5.91
N LYS A 11 0.21 5.11 6.60
CA LYS A 11 0.25 6.53 6.30
C LYS A 11 0.75 6.79 4.88
N LEU A 12 1.82 6.09 4.49
CA LEU A 12 2.35 6.25 3.15
C LEU A 12 1.34 5.84 2.09
N VAL A 13 0.69 4.70 2.30
CA VAL A 13 -0.31 4.22 1.36
C VAL A 13 -1.46 5.21 1.27
N ARG A 14 -1.92 5.69 2.42
CA ARG A 14 -3.02 6.65 2.43
C ARG A 14 -2.66 7.93 1.69
N GLU A 15 -1.47 8.46 1.96
CA GLU A 15 -1.04 9.70 1.30
C GLU A 15 -0.92 9.52 -0.21
N HIS A 16 -0.41 8.36 -0.63
CA HIS A 16 -0.30 8.08 -2.05
C HIS A 16 -1.69 8.07 -2.70
N LEU A 17 -2.64 7.39 -2.06
CA LEU A 17 -3.98 7.27 -2.62
C LEU A 17 -4.71 8.61 -2.63
N VAL A 18 -4.53 9.40 -1.59
CA VAL A 18 -5.13 10.74 -1.55
C VAL A 18 -4.61 11.59 -2.70
N THR A 19 -3.31 11.52 -2.95
CA THR A 19 -2.69 12.32 -4.02
C THR A 19 -3.09 11.82 -5.40
N GLU A 20 -3.05 10.50 -5.61
CA GLU A 20 -3.27 9.94 -6.94
C GLU A 20 -4.74 9.83 -7.31
N LEU A 21 -5.59 9.51 -6.35
CA LEU A 21 -7.01 9.28 -6.62
C LEU A 21 -7.90 10.43 -6.14
N GLU A 22 -7.32 11.40 -5.46
CA GLU A 22 -8.05 12.54 -4.93
C GLU A 22 -9.20 12.14 -4.02
N VAL A 23 -8.95 11.13 -3.20
CA VAL A 23 -9.95 10.65 -2.25
C VAL A 23 -9.66 11.20 -0.86
N ASP A 24 -10.68 11.17 0.00
CA ASP A 24 -10.53 11.62 1.37
C ASP A 24 -9.77 10.59 2.18
N GLY A 25 -8.63 10.99 2.76
CA GLY A 25 -7.80 10.08 3.52
C GLY A 25 -8.50 9.49 4.73
N GLU A 26 -9.46 10.22 5.30
CA GLU A 26 -10.18 9.73 6.47
C GLU A 26 -11.08 8.54 6.14
N ARG A 27 -11.42 8.37 4.88
CA ARG A 27 -12.26 7.27 4.45
C ARG A 27 -11.45 6.01 4.14
N ILE A 28 -10.12 6.13 4.15
CA ILE A 28 -9.25 5.00 3.82
C ILE A 28 -8.93 4.23 5.09
N THR A 29 -9.38 3.00 5.15
CA THR A 29 -9.16 2.09 6.28
C THR A 29 -8.49 0.83 5.76
N PRO A 30 -7.99 -0.05 6.64
CA PRO A 30 -7.41 -1.31 6.17
C PRO A 30 -8.39 -2.17 5.37
N GLU A 31 -9.69 -2.02 5.62
CA GLU A 31 -10.69 -2.79 4.88
C GLU A 31 -11.10 -2.17 3.56
N THR A 32 -10.62 -0.96 3.28
CA THR A 32 -10.95 -0.28 2.03
C THR A 32 -10.41 -1.08 0.85
N ARG A 33 -11.27 -1.35 -0.12
CA ARG A 33 -10.88 -2.09 -1.31
C ARG A 33 -10.46 -1.13 -2.41
N PHE A 34 -9.33 -1.43 -3.05
CA PHE A 34 -8.80 -0.53 -4.06
C PHE A 34 -9.75 -0.36 -5.24
N ARG A 35 -10.29 -1.47 -5.74
CA ARG A 35 -11.13 -1.39 -6.93
C ARG A 35 -12.57 -1.05 -6.62
N GLU A 36 -13.13 -1.67 -5.61
CA GLU A 36 -14.55 -1.50 -5.31
C GLU A 36 -14.85 -0.22 -4.57
N ASP A 37 -14.00 0.16 -3.64
CA ASP A 37 -14.26 1.34 -2.81
C ASP A 37 -13.60 2.61 -3.34
N LEU A 38 -12.42 2.47 -3.94
CA LEU A 38 -11.66 3.62 -4.44
C LEU A 38 -11.68 3.74 -5.96
N ASP A 39 -12.28 2.77 -6.63
CA ASP A 39 -12.36 2.77 -8.07
C ASP A 39 -10.98 2.85 -8.73
N ALA A 40 -9.98 2.28 -8.08
CA ALA A 40 -8.63 2.26 -8.61
C ALA A 40 -8.51 1.15 -9.65
N ASP A 41 -7.82 1.43 -10.74
CA ASP A 41 -7.60 0.41 -11.75
C ASP A 41 -6.22 -0.22 -11.57
N SER A 42 -5.85 -1.12 -12.47
CA SER A 42 -4.59 -1.85 -12.36
C SER A 42 -3.39 -0.92 -12.40
N LEU A 43 -3.47 0.14 -13.20
CA LEU A 43 -2.37 1.09 -13.29
C LEU A 43 -2.15 1.80 -11.96
N ASP A 44 -3.24 2.19 -11.30
CA ASP A 44 -3.15 2.84 -10.01
C ASP A 44 -2.49 1.93 -8.99
N LEU A 45 -2.85 0.65 -9.02
CA LEU A 45 -2.24 -0.34 -8.12
C LEU A 45 -0.76 -0.52 -8.42
N TYR A 46 -0.40 -0.57 -9.69
CA TYR A 46 1.01 -0.72 -10.05
C TYR A 46 1.83 0.48 -9.60
N GLU A 47 1.27 1.68 -9.71
CA GLU A 47 1.98 2.86 -9.26
C GLU A 47 2.21 2.84 -7.76
N LEU A 48 1.20 2.39 -7.01
CA LEU A 48 1.36 2.25 -5.56
C LEU A 48 2.42 1.20 -5.23
N VAL A 49 2.37 0.07 -5.92
CA VAL A 49 3.33 -1.00 -5.68
C VAL A 49 4.74 -0.51 -5.96
N MET A 50 4.93 0.22 -7.06
CA MET A 50 6.24 0.76 -7.40
C MET A 50 6.75 1.73 -6.35
N GLU A 51 5.87 2.53 -5.80
CA GLU A 51 6.24 3.45 -4.74
C GLU A 51 6.70 2.67 -3.50
N LEU A 52 5.98 1.61 -3.17
CA LEU A 52 6.34 0.79 -2.02
C LEU A 52 7.67 0.07 -2.24
N GLU A 53 7.90 -0.42 -3.45
CA GLU A 53 9.16 -1.08 -3.79
C GLU A 53 10.33 -0.11 -3.63
N ASP A 54 10.16 1.09 -4.14
CA ASP A 54 11.20 2.10 -4.09
C ASP A 54 11.46 2.56 -2.66
N ARG A 55 10.39 2.82 -1.94
CA ARG A 55 10.50 3.41 -0.62
C ARG A 55 11.09 2.43 0.39
N TYR A 56 10.74 1.17 0.28
CA TYR A 56 11.12 0.18 1.28
C TYR A 56 12.15 -0.83 0.79
N GLY A 57 12.56 -0.73 -0.46
CA GLY A 57 13.58 -1.64 -1.00
C GLY A 57 13.10 -3.06 -1.10
N ILE A 58 11.83 -3.26 -1.41
CA ILE A 58 11.25 -4.60 -1.55
C ILE A 58 10.89 -4.86 -3.00
N ARG A 59 10.58 -6.10 -3.30
CA ARG A 59 10.14 -6.49 -4.63
C ARG A 59 8.78 -7.17 -4.55
N VAL A 60 7.91 -6.81 -5.49
CA VAL A 60 6.56 -7.35 -5.56
C VAL A 60 6.34 -7.84 -6.98
N SER A 61 6.06 -9.12 -7.13
CA SER A 61 5.78 -9.68 -8.46
C SER A 61 4.37 -9.29 -8.90
N GLU A 62 4.09 -9.48 -10.19
CA GLU A 62 2.75 -9.20 -10.71
C GLU A 62 1.71 -10.09 -10.04
N GLU A 63 2.07 -11.35 -9.80
CA GLU A 63 1.16 -12.27 -9.14
C GLU A 63 0.85 -11.83 -7.73
N GLU A 64 1.87 -11.37 -7.01
CA GLU A 64 1.68 -10.89 -5.65
C GLU A 64 0.86 -9.62 -5.63
N ALA A 65 1.11 -8.72 -6.57
CA ALA A 65 0.34 -7.49 -6.65
C ALA A 65 -1.13 -7.77 -6.94
N ALA A 66 -1.40 -8.81 -7.73
CA ALA A 66 -2.77 -9.18 -8.06
C ALA A 66 -3.54 -9.68 -6.84
N GLU A 67 -2.83 -10.15 -5.81
CA GLU A 67 -3.49 -10.63 -4.60
C GLU A 67 -3.84 -9.51 -3.64
N ILE A 68 -3.33 -8.32 -3.88
CA ILE A 68 -3.61 -7.17 -3.03
C ILE A 68 -4.97 -6.60 -3.41
N GLU A 69 -5.95 -6.78 -2.54
CA GLU A 69 -7.31 -6.30 -2.79
C GLU A 69 -7.67 -5.12 -1.92
N THR A 70 -7.17 -5.09 -0.68
CA THR A 70 -7.49 -4.02 0.25
C THR A 70 -6.24 -3.27 0.64
N VAL A 71 -6.45 -2.10 1.24
CA VAL A 71 -5.36 -1.30 1.77
C VAL A 71 -4.58 -2.09 2.82
N GLY A 72 -5.30 -2.83 3.66
CA GLY A 72 -4.66 -3.68 4.67
C GLY A 72 -3.80 -4.76 4.06
N ASP A 73 -4.24 -5.33 2.93
CA ASP A 73 -3.43 -6.34 2.24
C ASP A 73 -2.09 -5.75 1.81
N ALA A 74 -2.11 -4.52 1.29
CA ALA A 74 -0.88 -3.86 0.85
C ALA A 74 0.03 -3.59 2.04
N VAL A 75 -0.53 -3.13 3.14
CA VAL A 75 0.23 -2.84 4.35
C VAL A 75 0.85 -4.12 4.91
N ASP A 76 0.05 -5.18 4.98
CA ASP A 76 0.53 -6.47 5.47
C ASP A 76 1.65 -7.01 4.59
N PHE A 77 1.50 -6.86 3.28
CA PHE A 77 2.51 -7.34 2.34
C PHE A 77 3.84 -6.65 2.59
N VAL A 78 3.81 -5.33 2.74
CA VAL A 78 5.02 -4.56 2.95
C VAL A 78 5.65 -4.92 4.31
N THR A 79 4.84 -4.97 5.36
CA THR A 79 5.39 -5.24 6.69
C THR A 79 5.97 -6.63 6.79
N ALA A 80 5.45 -7.57 6.02
CA ALA A 80 5.99 -8.93 6.00
C ALA A 80 7.32 -9.00 5.26
N ARG A 81 7.57 -8.06 4.35
CA ARG A 81 8.76 -8.10 3.52
C ARG A 81 9.89 -7.22 4.03
N VAL A 82 9.56 -6.16 4.75
CA VAL A 82 10.58 -5.27 5.28
C VAL A 82 11.20 -5.92 6.51
N PRO A 83 12.53 -6.07 6.55
CA PRO A 83 13.17 -6.71 7.71
C PRO A 83 12.93 -5.90 8.97
N ALA A 84 12.44 -6.56 9.99
CA ALA A 84 12.20 -5.89 11.27
C ALA A 84 13.52 -5.55 11.92
N GLY A 85 13.61 -4.34 12.42
CA GLY A 85 14.76 -3.94 13.22
C GLY A 85 16.08 -3.80 12.48
N SER A 86 16.03 -3.78 11.18
CA SER A 86 17.27 -3.60 10.43
C SER A 86 17.55 -2.15 10.16
#